data_e9a9d9811a15c6294b360801f960635f
#
_entry.id   e9a9d9811a15c6294b360801f960635f
#
_cell.length_a   1.000
_cell.length_b   1.000
_cell.length_c   1.000
_cell.angle_alpha   90.00
_cell.angle_beta   90.00
_cell.angle_gamma   90.00
#
_symmetry.space_group_name_H-M   'P 1'
#
loop_
_entity.id
_entity.type
_entity.pdbx_description
1 polymer ?
#
loop_
_entity_poly.entity_id
_entity_poly.type
_entity_poly.pdbx_seq_one_letter_code
_entity_poly.pdbx_strand_id
1 'polypeptide(L)'
;IGIIAAITPFNDPLNLVAHKLGPAIAGGNSVVLKPATVTPLSALKLAECLLEAGLPEKVLSVVTGYGNEIGDALVSDDRVRMISFTGGVEAGKKIMKKIGLKKVGMELGSNSPVIVMNDCDLGPAVESCVSGAFWAVGQNCIGVQRIYIHEDIYDEFKNQFVARTKQYKTGFQLDEETDMGPMINEKEAIRVIKWIDEAVEMGAACLTGGTREGSLVQPTVMENMPPGVKLDCQEIFGPVVTLYKVSTLDEAIEKSNAVNYGLHGAIFTSNVNHAFHAIKHMDVGGIVINDSTDYRVDLMPFGGVKNSGL
;
A
#
# COMPACT_ATOMS: atom_id res chain seq x y z
N ILE A 1 20.63 19.39 4.48
CA ILE A 1 20.09 18.81 5.70
C ILE A 1 21.20 18.21 6.54
N GLY A 2 22.09 17.42 5.94
CA GLY A 2 23.18 16.72 6.60
C GLY A 2 23.03 15.20 6.45
N ILE A 3 23.11 14.45 7.56
CA ILE A 3 22.96 12.99 7.52
C ILE A 3 21.47 12.62 7.61
N ILE A 4 21.02 11.79 6.66
CA ILE A 4 19.66 11.25 6.59
C ILE A 4 19.69 9.76 6.92
N ALA A 5 18.88 9.29 7.86
CA ALA A 5 18.59 7.88 8.04
C ALA A 5 17.42 7.49 7.14
N ALA A 6 17.69 6.66 6.15
CA ALA A 6 16.69 6.13 5.23
C ALA A 6 16.35 4.68 5.60
N ILE A 7 15.07 4.38 5.83
CA ILE A 7 14.61 3.04 6.21
C ILE A 7 13.50 2.65 5.26
N THR A 8 13.63 1.48 4.60
CA THR A 8 12.74 1.05 3.52
C THR A 8 12.05 -0.28 3.81
N PRO A 9 10.85 -0.50 3.27
CA PRO A 9 10.09 -1.73 3.38
C PRO A 9 10.51 -2.78 2.35
N PHE A 10 9.87 -3.93 2.38
CA PHE A 10 10.21 -5.10 1.56
C PHE A 10 9.49 -5.16 0.21
N ASN A 11 8.33 -4.52 0.11
CA ASN A 11 7.39 -4.75 -0.99
C ASN A 11 7.82 -4.16 -2.34
N ASP A 12 8.65 -3.12 -2.32
CA ASP A 12 9.26 -2.52 -3.51
C ASP A 12 10.73 -2.16 -3.22
N PRO A 13 11.60 -3.19 -3.09
CA PRO A 13 12.90 -3.06 -2.44
C PRO A 13 13.95 -2.30 -3.25
N LEU A 14 13.73 -2.05 -4.54
CA LEU A 14 14.59 -1.22 -5.37
C LEU A 14 14.06 0.20 -5.46
N ASN A 15 12.80 0.35 -5.88
CA ASN A 15 12.20 1.65 -6.17
C ASN A 15 12.06 2.52 -4.91
N LEU A 16 11.58 1.96 -3.78
CA LEU A 16 11.46 2.73 -2.54
C LEU A 16 12.83 3.11 -1.92
N VAL A 17 13.88 2.39 -2.25
CA VAL A 17 15.25 2.80 -1.94
C VAL A 17 15.67 3.97 -2.84
N ALA A 18 15.47 3.85 -4.16
CA ALA A 18 15.79 4.89 -5.13
C ALA A 18 15.06 6.22 -4.81
N HIS A 19 13.79 6.17 -4.43
CA HIS A 19 12.98 7.33 -4.01
C HIS A 19 13.54 8.07 -2.79
N LYS A 20 14.31 7.41 -1.94
CA LYS A 20 14.98 8.04 -0.80
C LYS A 20 16.40 8.50 -1.15
N LEU A 21 17.16 7.65 -1.86
CA LEU A 21 18.56 7.96 -2.20
C LEU A 21 18.68 9.07 -3.24
N GLY A 22 17.86 9.03 -4.31
CA GLY A 22 17.93 9.99 -5.41
C GLY A 22 17.83 11.44 -4.92
N PRO A 23 16.74 11.87 -4.30
CA PRO A 23 16.58 13.24 -3.83
C PRO A 23 17.55 13.60 -2.68
N ALA A 24 17.92 12.65 -1.82
CA ALA A 24 18.87 12.90 -0.75
C ALA A 24 20.26 13.22 -1.30
N ILE A 25 20.77 12.42 -2.23
CA ILE A 25 22.08 12.59 -2.86
C ILE A 25 22.09 13.85 -3.75
N ALA A 26 21.05 14.04 -4.57
CA ALA A 26 20.90 15.25 -5.40
C ALA A 26 20.86 16.54 -4.57
N GLY A 27 20.31 16.48 -3.38
CA GLY A 27 20.31 17.57 -2.40
C GLY A 27 21.62 17.72 -1.59
N GLY A 28 22.68 16.99 -1.93
CA GLY A 28 24.00 17.08 -1.27
C GLY A 28 24.04 16.52 0.15
N ASN A 29 23.20 15.53 0.48
CA ASN A 29 23.17 14.91 1.79
C ASN A 29 23.91 13.58 1.82
N SER A 30 24.39 13.17 3.00
CA SER A 30 24.87 11.82 3.24
C SER A 30 23.72 10.95 3.79
N VAL A 31 23.71 9.68 3.43
CA VAL A 31 22.66 8.76 3.80
C VAL A 31 23.19 7.52 4.51
N VAL A 32 22.56 7.16 5.61
CA VAL A 32 22.67 5.82 6.20
C VAL A 32 21.37 5.07 5.85
N LEU A 33 21.49 4.11 4.96
CA LEU A 33 20.37 3.31 4.45
C LEU A 33 20.24 2.01 5.24
N LYS A 34 19.07 1.77 5.81
CA LYS A 34 18.67 0.47 6.33
C LYS A 34 17.58 -0.14 5.43
N PRO A 35 17.93 -1.04 4.51
CA PRO A 35 16.93 -1.75 3.72
C PRO A 35 16.10 -2.72 4.59
N ALA A 36 15.00 -3.21 4.03
CA ALA A 36 14.22 -4.26 4.68
C ALA A 36 15.09 -5.50 4.96
N THR A 37 14.89 -6.10 6.12
CA THR A 37 15.68 -7.27 6.57
C THR A 37 15.53 -8.46 5.61
N VAL A 38 14.35 -8.64 5.03
CA VAL A 38 14.02 -9.80 4.17
C VAL A 38 14.33 -9.58 2.67
N THR A 39 14.57 -8.32 2.25
CA THR A 39 14.87 -8.00 0.83
C THR A 39 16.03 -6.99 0.70
N PRO A 40 17.22 -7.26 1.27
CA PRO A 40 18.30 -6.28 1.27
C PRO A 40 19.11 -6.23 -0.04
N LEU A 41 19.04 -7.28 -0.88
CA LEU A 41 19.97 -7.47 -2.00
C LEU A 41 19.84 -6.39 -3.08
N SER A 42 18.60 -5.99 -3.42
CA SER A 42 18.37 -4.92 -4.40
C SER A 42 18.97 -3.58 -3.96
N ALA A 43 18.87 -3.26 -2.68
CA ALA A 43 19.45 -2.05 -2.10
C ALA A 43 20.98 -2.08 -2.10
N LEU A 44 21.57 -3.23 -1.78
CA LEU A 44 23.03 -3.42 -1.82
C LEU A 44 23.54 -3.29 -3.26
N LYS A 45 22.85 -3.91 -4.23
CA LYS A 45 23.22 -3.78 -5.64
C LYS A 45 23.10 -2.36 -6.17
N LEU A 46 22.06 -1.63 -5.79
CA LEU A 46 21.94 -0.21 -6.13
C LEU A 46 23.08 0.61 -5.54
N ALA A 47 23.49 0.34 -4.29
CA ALA A 47 24.63 1.02 -3.67
C ALA A 47 25.95 0.75 -4.41
N GLU A 48 26.20 -0.49 -4.85
CA GLU A 48 27.34 -0.84 -5.72
C GLU A 48 27.34 -0.01 -7.01
N CYS A 49 26.19 -0.01 -7.73
CA CYS A 49 26.05 0.77 -8.96
C CYS A 49 26.31 2.28 -8.76
N LEU A 50 25.87 2.85 -7.63
CA LEU A 50 26.10 4.26 -7.31
C LEU A 50 27.60 4.53 -7.06
N LEU A 51 28.30 3.64 -6.36
CA LEU A 51 29.76 3.75 -6.13
C LEU A 51 30.53 3.60 -7.44
N GLU A 52 30.18 2.62 -8.29
CA GLU A 52 30.76 2.44 -9.63
C GLU A 52 30.54 3.68 -10.53
N ALA A 53 29.41 4.35 -10.36
CA ALA A 53 29.09 5.60 -11.06
C ALA A 53 29.84 6.83 -10.50
N GLY A 54 30.69 6.66 -9.47
CA GLY A 54 31.52 7.71 -8.90
C GLY A 54 30.92 8.42 -7.68
N LEU A 55 29.91 7.87 -7.04
CA LEU A 55 29.43 8.40 -5.76
C LEU A 55 30.56 8.28 -4.72
N PRO A 56 30.95 9.36 -4.01
CA PRO A 56 32.00 9.29 -2.99
C PRO A 56 31.61 8.31 -1.85
N GLU A 57 32.53 7.44 -1.45
CA GLU A 57 32.28 6.34 -0.49
C GLU A 57 31.58 6.77 0.82
N LYS A 58 31.87 8.01 1.30
CA LYS A 58 31.32 8.53 2.56
C LYS A 58 29.91 9.14 2.43
N VAL A 59 29.34 9.19 1.22
CA VAL A 59 27.98 9.74 0.98
C VAL A 59 26.91 8.71 1.29
N LEU A 60 27.17 7.43 1.04
CA LEU A 60 26.19 6.36 1.28
C LEU A 60 26.83 5.26 2.15
N SER A 61 26.16 4.93 3.25
CA SER A 61 26.44 3.75 4.07
C SER A 61 25.19 2.87 4.12
N VAL A 62 25.34 1.58 3.83
CA VAL A 62 24.23 0.61 3.94
C VAL A 62 24.46 -0.28 5.15
N VAL A 63 23.47 -0.34 6.05
CA VAL A 63 23.51 -1.18 7.25
C VAL A 63 22.36 -2.19 7.20
N THR A 64 22.69 -3.48 7.26
CA THR A 64 21.72 -4.57 7.30
C THR A 64 21.56 -5.09 8.73
N GLY A 65 20.36 -5.58 9.06
CA GLY A 65 20.06 -6.12 10.38
C GLY A 65 18.57 -5.97 10.73
N TYR A 66 18.21 -6.54 11.86
CA TYR A 66 16.83 -6.45 12.36
C TYR A 66 16.55 -5.05 12.94
N GLY A 67 15.32 -4.56 12.71
CA GLY A 67 14.90 -3.24 13.18
C GLY A 67 14.95 -3.06 14.69
N ASN A 68 14.71 -4.14 15.46
CA ASN A 68 14.80 -4.15 16.92
C ASN A 68 16.24 -4.15 17.44
N GLU A 69 17.25 -4.43 16.61
CA GLU A 69 18.66 -4.46 16.99
C GLU A 69 19.35 -3.15 16.66
N ILE A 70 19.21 -2.67 15.41
CA ILE A 70 19.95 -1.51 14.92
C ILE A 70 19.08 -0.25 14.75
N GLY A 71 17.75 -0.40 14.72
CA GLY A 71 16.84 0.70 14.39
C GLY A 71 16.90 1.85 15.38
N ASP A 72 16.91 1.54 16.68
CA ASP A 72 16.93 2.54 17.73
C ASP A 72 18.22 3.38 17.68
N ALA A 73 19.38 2.74 17.55
CA ALA A 73 20.65 3.42 17.43
C ALA A 73 20.69 4.36 16.21
N LEU A 74 20.12 3.90 15.06
CA LEU A 74 20.07 4.69 13.84
C LEU A 74 19.19 5.93 13.98
N VAL A 75 17.98 5.81 14.54
CA VAL A 75 17.02 6.93 14.58
C VAL A 75 17.28 7.92 15.71
N SER A 76 17.91 7.48 16.82
CA SER A 76 18.21 8.35 17.96
C SER A 76 19.56 9.07 17.88
N ASP A 77 20.48 8.65 17.01
CA ASP A 77 21.82 9.26 16.90
C ASP A 77 21.75 10.76 16.56
N ASP A 78 22.39 11.61 17.35
CA ASP A 78 22.34 13.07 17.23
C ASP A 78 22.97 13.62 15.93
N ARG A 79 23.79 12.85 15.26
CA ARG A 79 24.36 13.21 13.96
C ARG A 79 23.34 13.13 12.83
N VAL A 80 22.31 12.26 12.97
CA VAL A 80 21.20 12.15 12.04
C VAL A 80 20.27 13.36 12.18
N ARG A 81 20.00 14.04 11.07
CA ARG A 81 19.20 15.27 11.03
C ARG A 81 17.79 15.05 10.47
N MET A 82 17.62 13.97 9.72
CA MET A 82 16.31 13.61 9.15
C MET A 82 16.14 12.08 9.15
N ILE A 83 14.93 11.65 9.43
CA ILE A 83 14.48 10.27 9.24
C ILE A 83 13.56 10.24 8.02
N SER A 84 13.89 9.41 7.03
CA SER A 84 13.03 9.08 5.90
C SER A 84 12.62 7.61 6.04
N PHE A 85 11.41 7.38 6.52
CA PHE A 85 10.89 6.04 6.83
C PHE A 85 9.70 5.69 5.93
N THR A 86 9.71 4.47 5.40
CA THR A 86 8.54 3.84 4.79
C THR A 86 8.34 2.47 5.43
N GLY A 87 7.14 2.18 5.94
CA GLY A 87 6.83 0.91 6.59
C GLY A 87 5.54 0.95 7.40
N GLY A 88 5.32 -0.05 8.24
CA GLY A 88 4.09 -0.18 9.01
C GLY A 88 3.90 0.93 10.06
N VAL A 89 2.63 1.30 10.29
CA VAL A 89 2.19 2.36 11.21
C VAL A 89 2.80 2.21 12.61
N GLU A 90 2.80 1.02 13.18
CA GLU A 90 3.31 0.79 14.54
C GLU A 90 4.83 1.02 14.64
N ALA A 91 5.58 0.70 13.59
CA ALA A 91 7.01 1.00 13.52
C ALA A 91 7.23 2.52 13.41
N GLY A 92 6.47 3.21 12.56
CA GLY A 92 6.51 4.68 12.44
C GLY A 92 6.22 5.36 13.79
N LYS A 93 5.16 4.96 14.49
CA LYS A 93 4.84 5.48 15.83
C LYS A 93 5.96 5.26 16.86
N LYS A 94 6.63 4.10 16.81
CA LYS A 94 7.79 3.83 17.70
C LYS A 94 8.98 4.72 17.36
N ILE A 95 9.26 4.94 16.10
CA ILE A 95 10.31 5.85 15.62
C ILE A 95 10.03 7.27 16.12
N MET A 96 8.81 7.77 15.89
CA MET A 96 8.42 9.13 16.31
C MET A 96 8.63 9.42 17.80
N LYS A 97 8.49 8.41 18.66
CA LYS A 97 8.75 8.56 20.09
C LYS A 97 10.23 8.72 20.47
N LYS A 98 11.17 8.45 19.52
CA LYS A 98 12.61 8.38 19.80
C LYS A 98 13.43 9.45 19.10
N ILE A 99 12.90 10.13 18.10
CA ILE A 99 13.69 10.98 17.20
C ILE A 99 13.98 12.39 17.71
N GLY A 100 13.27 12.87 18.72
CA GLY A 100 13.39 14.25 19.19
C GLY A 100 12.98 15.29 18.13
N LEU A 101 13.77 16.35 17.96
CA LEU A 101 13.48 17.44 17.01
C LEU A 101 14.05 17.23 15.61
N LYS A 102 14.23 15.99 15.15
CA LYS A 102 14.70 15.70 13.79
C LYS A 102 13.59 15.97 12.77
N LYS A 103 13.98 16.30 11.53
CA LYS A 103 13.04 16.29 10.39
C LYS A 103 12.57 14.87 10.12
N VAL A 104 11.35 14.73 9.64
CA VAL A 104 10.77 13.42 9.29
C VAL A 104 10.08 13.46 7.94
N GLY A 105 10.12 12.34 7.23
CA GLY A 105 9.20 11.97 6.18
C GLY A 105 8.73 10.55 6.49
N MET A 106 7.45 10.40 6.73
CA MET A 106 6.83 9.13 7.12
C MET A 106 5.82 8.71 6.05
N GLU A 107 6.11 7.60 5.39
CA GLU A 107 5.20 6.91 4.48
C GLU A 107 4.78 5.62 5.16
N LEU A 108 3.51 5.53 5.52
CA LEU A 108 3.02 4.45 6.38
C LEU A 108 1.95 3.61 5.66
N GLY A 109 1.17 2.86 6.42
CA GLY A 109 0.14 1.98 5.87
C GLY A 109 -1.08 2.71 5.32
N SER A 110 -1.94 1.97 4.65
CA SER A 110 -3.22 2.47 4.13
C SER A 110 -4.32 1.42 4.22
N ASN A 111 -5.53 1.85 3.90
CA ASN A 111 -6.70 1.02 3.65
C ASN A 111 -7.49 1.71 2.54
N SER A 112 -6.91 1.69 1.32
CA SER A 112 -7.31 2.55 0.20
C SER A 112 -8.74 2.29 -0.28
N PRO A 113 -9.60 3.31 -0.30
CA PRO A 113 -10.96 3.22 -0.83
C PRO A 113 -11.00 3.56 -2.32
N VAL A 114 -11.84 2.84 -3.06
CA VAL A 114 -12.27 3.16 -4.41
C VAL A 114 -13.77 3.35 -4.42
N ILE A 115 -14.27 4.42 -5.05
CA ILE A 115 -15.69 4.68 -5.25
C ILE A 115 -16.03 4.43 -6.72
N VAL A 116 -17.09 3.67 -6.99
CA VAL A 116 -17.55 3.37 -8.35
C VAL A 116 -19.01 3.83 -8.49
N MET A 117 -19.19 4.94 -9.23
CA MET A 117 -20.52 5.53 -9.45
C MET A 117 -21.21 4.88 -10.65
N ASN A 118 -22.54 4.95 -10.67
CA ASN A 118 -23.38 4.33 -11.70
C ASN A 118 -23.24 4.95 -13.11
N ASP A 119 -22.56 6.07 -13.22
CA ASP A 119 -22.26 6.77 -14.48
C ASP A 119 -20.86 6.48 -15.04
N CYS A 120 -20.10 5.57 -14.41
CA CYS A 120 -18.77 5.20 -14.86
C CYS A 120 -18.76 4.28 -16.09
N ASP A 121 -17.61 4.17 -16.76
CA ASP A 121 -17.34 3.08 -17.69
C ASP A 121 -17.00 1.81 -16.90
N LEU A 122 -17.91 0.86 -16.83
CA LEU A 122 -17.85 -0.29 -15.94
C LEU A 122 -16.70 -1.24 -16.27
N GLY A 123 -16.45 -1.50 -17.55
CA GLY A 123 -15.40 -2.44 -17.96
C GLY A 123 -14.01 -1.99 -17.51
N PRO A 124 -13.54 -0.80 -17.90
CA PRO A 124 -12.30 -0.24 -17.39
C PRO A 124 -12.24 -0.12 -15.86
N ALA A 125 -13.34 0.23 -15.18
CA ALA A 125 -13.38 0.30 -13.72
C ALA A 125 -13.12 -1.06 -13.07
N VAL A 126 -13.72 -2.14 -13.59
CA VAL A 126 -13.46 -3.50 -13.11
C VAL A 126 -12.00 -3.91 -13.32
N GLU A 127 -11.47 -3.75 -14.54
CA GLU A 127 -10.08 -4.14 -14.86
C GLU A 127 -9.07 -3.39 -13.99
N SER A 128 -9.23 -2.07 -13.85
CA SER A 128 -8.34 -1.25 -13.04
C SER A 128 -8.42 -1.62 -11.54
N CYS A 129 -9.62 -1.86 -11.01
CA CYS A 129 -9.80 -2.29 -9.63
C CYS A 129 -9.23 -3.70 -9.36
N VAL A 130 -9.35 -4.64 -10.30
CA VAL A 130 -8.77 -6.00 -10.16
C VAL A 130 -7.24 -5.91 -10.18
N SER A 131 -6.67 -5.18 -11.13
CA SER A 131 -5.22 -4.94 -11.20
C SER A 131 -4.72 -4.32 -9.90
N GLY A 132 -5.31 -3.22 -9.46
CA GLY A 132 -4.90 -2.51 -8.25
C GLY A 132 -5.09 -3.28 -6.95
N ALA A 133 -6.04 -4.24 -6.90
CA ALA A 133 -6.25 -5.08 -5.73
C ALA A 133 -5.17 -6.19 -5.59
N PHE A 134 -4.69 -6.74 -6.71
CA PHE A 134 -3.85 -7.94 -6.69
C PHE A 134 -2.41 -7.72 -7.17
N TRP A 135 -2.09 -6.55 -7.74
CA TRP A 135 -0.71 -6.18 -8.04
C TRP A 135 0.17 -6.29 -6.78
N ALA A 136 1.39 -6.79 -6.95
CA ALA A 136 2.33 -7.07 -5.84
C ALA A 136 1.72 -7.93 -4.71
N VAL A 137 0.76 -8.82 -5.04
CA VAL A 137 0.04 -9.68 -4.07
C VAL A 137 -0.76 -8.86 -3.05
N GLY A 138 -1.24 -7.67 -3.42
CA GLY A 138 -1.87 -6.72 -2.48
C GLY A 138 -0.94 -6.20 -1.38
N GLN A 139 0.37 -6.47 -1.46
CA GLN A 139 1.38 -5.95 -0.53
C GLN A 139 1.86 -4.56 -0.94
N ASN A 140 0.89 -3.68 -1.16
CA ASN A 140 1.08 -2.32 -1.65
C ASN A 140 0.30 -1.33 -0.77
N CYS A 141 0.95 -0.26 -0.30
CA CYS A 141 0.31 0.74 0.55
C CYS A 141 -0.77 1.56 -0.19
N ILE A 142 -0.74 1.62 -1.51
CA ILE A 142 -1.76 2.26 -2.34
C ILE A 142 -2.64 1.25 -3.08
N GLY A 143 -2.54 -0.05 -2.79
CA GLY A 143 -3.39 -1.10 -3.37
C GLY A 143 -4.86 -0.94 -3.00
N VAL A 144 -5.75 -1.34 -3.90
CA VAL A 144 -7.20 -1.31 -3.69
C VAL A 144 -7.59 -2.30 -2.60
N GLN A 145 -8.18 -1.82 -1.51
CA GLN A 145 -8.63 -2.70 -0.42
C GLN A 145 -10.14 -2.67 -0.22
N ARG A 146 -10.80 -1.51 -0.36
CA ARG A 146 -12.25 -1.32 -0.19
C ARG A 146 -12.84 -0.70 -1.45
N ILE A 147 -13.88 -1.31 -2.01
CA ILE A 147 -14.58 -0.78 -3.18
C ILE A 147 -16.02 -0.48 -2.80
N TYR A 148 -16.41 0.78 -2.88
CA TYR A 148 -17.76 1.30 -2.64
C TYR A 148 -18.46 1.49 -3.96
N ILE A 149 -19.46 0.65 -4.24
CA ILE A 149 -20.12 0.54 -5.55
C ILE A 149 -21.56 1.04 -5.41
N HIS A 150 -21.98 1.95 -6.30
CA HIS A 150 -23.35 2.44 -6.35
C HIS A 150 -24.33 1.27 -6.56
N GLU A 151 -25.43 1.28 -5.82
CA GLU A 151 -26.38 0.16 -5.75
C GLU A 151 -26.96 -0.25 -7.10
N ASP A 152 -27.16 0.70 -8.03
CA ASP A 152 -27.68 0.43 -9.37
C ASP A 152 -26.80 -0.50 -10.21
N ILE A 153 -25.48 -0.50 -9.96
CA ILE A 153 -24.51 -1.29 -10.74
C ILE A 153 -23.78 -2.34 -9.89
N TYR A 154 -24.14 -2.46 -8.61
CA TYR A 154 -23.42 -3.32 -7.65
C TYR A 154 -23.33 -4.78 -8.11
N ASP A 155 -24.45 -5.38 -8.48
CA ASP A 155 -24.48 -6.81 -8.85
C ASP A 155 -23.74 -7.05 -10.18
N GLU A 156 -23.84 -6.13 -11.13
CA GLU A 156 -23.11 -6.21 -12.39
C GLU A 156 -21.59 -6.08 -12.16
N PHE A 157 -21.15 -5.06 -11.42
CA PHE A 157 -19.74 -4.87 -11.05
C PHE A 157 -19.21 -6.11 -10.31
N LYS A 158 -19.89 -6.57 -9.27
CA LYS A 158 -19.51 -7.73 -8.47
C LYS A 158 -19.29 -8.98 -9.34
N ASN A 159 -20.26 -9.27 -10.22
CA ASN A 159 -20.17 -10.45 -11.08
C ASN A 159 -18.98 -10.38 -12.04
N GLN A 160 -18.75 -9.24 -12.67
CA GLN A 160 -17.59 -9.02 -13.54
C GLN A 160 -16.27 -9.07 -12.76
N PHE A 161 -16.20 -8.41 -11.60
CA PHE A 161 -15.01 -8.37 -10.74
C PHE A 161 -14.61 -9.77 -10.25
N VAL A 162 -15.56 -10.55 -9.74
CA VAL A 162 -15.32 -11.94 -9.29
C VAL A 162 -14.91 -12.83 -10.46
N ALA A 163 -15.58 -12.71 -11.62
CA ALA A 163 -15.22 -13.49 -12.81
C ALA A 163 -13.80 -13.17 -13.27
N ARG A 164 -13.41 -11.89 -13.29
CA ARG A 164 -12.07 -11.46 -13.66
C ARG A 164 -11.02 -11.89 -12.65
N THR A 165 -11.31 -11.79 -11.36
CA THR A 165 -10.43 -12.27 -10.27
C THR A 165 -10.12 -13.76 -10.40
N LYS A 166 -11.09 -14.60 -10.74
CA LYS A 166 -10.90 -16.04 -10.95
C LYS A 166 -10.00 -16.41 -12.12
N GLN A 167 -9.72 -15.46 -13.02
CA GLN A 167 -8.81 -15.68 -14.15
C GLN A 167 -7.33 -15.46 -13.78
N TYR A 168 -7.06 -14.84 -12.60
CA TYR A 168 -5.70 -14.61 -12.13
C TYR A 168 -4.98 -15.95 -11.91
N LYS A 169 -3.87 -16.14 -12.61
CA LYS A 169 -2.99 -17.29 -12.45
C LYS A 169 -2.04 -17.04 -11.30
N THR A 170 -2.17 -17.81 -10.24
CA THR A 170 -1.25 -17.77 -9.10
C THR A 170 -0.17 -18.83 -9.27
N GLY A 171 1.08 -18.51 -8.95
CA GLY A 171 2.16 -19.46 -9.16
C GLY A 171 3.54 -18.94 -8.75
N PHE A 172 4.57 -19.56 -9.32
CA PHE A 172 5.95 -19.18 -9.10
C PHE A 172 6.26 -17.85 -9.80
N GLN A 173 6.82 -16.89 -9.09
CA GLN A 173 6.99 -15.50 -9.54
C GLN A 173 7.96 -15.28 -10.70
N LEU A 174 8.72 -16.29 -11.11
CA LEU A 174 9.60 -16.24 -12.29
C LEU A 174 9.00 -16.96 -13.52
N ASP A 175 7.78 -17.47 -13.40
CA ASP A 175 7.03 -18.01 -14.52
C ASP A 175 6.28 -16.86 -15.20
N GLU A 176 6.51 -16.67 -16.50
CA GLU A 176 5.90 -15.60 -17.31
C GLU A 176 4.38 -15.69 -17.39
N GLU A 177 3.80 -16.88 -17.15
CA GLU A 177 2.35 -17.11 -17.12
C GLU A 177 1.72 -16.77 -15.75
N THR A 178 2.52 -16.43 -14.74
CA THR A 178 2.03 -16.11 -13.40
C THR A 178 1.63 -14.63 -13.29
N ASP A 179 0.36 -14.37 -13.03
CA ASP A 179 -0.13 -13.00 -12.74
C ASP A 179 0.18 -12.57 -11.31
N MET A 180 0.13 -13.50 -10.36
CA MET A 180 0.34 -13.21 -8.94
C MET A 180 1.18 -14.30 -8.25
N GLY A 181 2.32 -13.91 -7.70
CA GLY A 181 3.23 -14.78 -6.94
C GLY A 181 2.83 -14.96 -5.46
N PRO A 182 3.73 -15.52 -4.63
CA PRO A 182 3.49 -15.70 -3.20
C PRO A 182 3.66 -14.39 -2.40
N MET A 183 3.06 -14.34 -1.22
CA MET A 183 3.35 -13.32 -0.22
C MET A 183 4.81 -13.40 0.26
N ILE A 184 5.29 -12.35 0.90
CA ILE A 184 6.69 -12.24 1.36
C ILE A 184 7.16 -13.43 2.21
N ASN A 185 6.27 -14.03 2.98
CA ASN A 185 6.53 -15.24 3.77
C ASN A 185 5.22 -15.90 4.23
N GLU A 186 5.34 -17.14 4.71
CA GLU A 186 4.19 -17.93 5.15
C GLU A 186 3.50 -17.35 6.40
N LYS A 187 4.24 -16.71 7.29
CA LYS A 187 3.67 -16.07 8.48
C LYS A 187 2.63 -15.02 8.13
N GLU A 188 2.93 -14.19 7.12
CA GLU A 188 2.00 -13.17 6.64
C GLU A 188 0.81 -13.80 5.90
N ALA A 189 1.02 -14.86 5.13
CA ALA A 189 -0.06 -15.62 4.50
C ALA A 189 -1.03 -16.22 5.55
N ILE A 190 -0.49 -16.81 6.62
CA ILE A 190 -1.30 -17.30 7.77
C ILE A 190 -2.10 -16.15 8.40
N ARG A 191 -1.50 -14.98 8.61
CA ARG A 191 -2.18 -13.81 9.16
C ARG A 191 -3.35 -13.37 8.27
N VAL A 192 -3.16 -13.34 6.96
CA VAL A 192 -4.20 -12.95 6.00
C VAL A 192 -5.39 -13.92 6.07
N ILE A 193 -5.13 -15.24 5.99
CA ILE A 193 -6.18 -16.25 6.09
C ILE A 193 -6.93 -16.14 7.42
N LYS A 194 -6.20 -15.98 8.53
CA LYS A 194 -6.83 -15.80 9.83
C LYS A 194 -7.80 -14.61 9.87
N TRP A 195 -7.47 -13.50 9.22
CA TRP A 195 -8.37 -12.34 9.18
C TRP A 195 -9.58 -12.59 8.28
N ILE A 196 -9.42 -13.37 7.20
CA ILE A 196 -10.53 -13.81 6.36
C ILE A 196 -11.48 -14.70 7.17
N ASP A 197 -10.94 -15.70 7.87
CA ASP A 197 -11.72 -16.62 8.69
C ASP A 197 -12.48 -15.89 9.82
N GLU A 198 -11.81 -14.98 10.54
CA GLU A 198 -12.43 -14.13 11.55
C GLU A 198 -13.61 -13.31 10.97
N ALA A 199 -13.48 -12.78 9.76
CA ALA A 199 -14.55 -12.03 9.11
C ALA A 199 -15.72 -12.93 8.69
N VAL A 200 -15.44 -14.11 8.15
CA VAL A 200 -16.45 -15.10 7.76
C VAL A 200 -17.22 -15.62 8.99
N GLU A 201 -16.53 -15.93 10.08
CA GLU A 201 -17.15 -16.33 11.36
C GLU A 201 -18.10 -15.25 11.91
N MET A 202 -17.81 -13.98 11.62
CA MET A 202 -18.66 -12.85 12.01
C MET A 202 -19.76 -12.53 11.00
N GLY A 203 -19.85 -13.23 9.87
CA GLY A 203 -20.93 -13.11 8.90
C GLY A 203 -20.56 -12.50 7.55
N ALA A 204 -19.29 -12.20 7.28
CA ALA A 204 -18.84 -11.82 5.93
C ALA A 204 -18.96 -12.99 4.95
N ALA A 205 -19.15 -12.69 3.67
CA ALA A 205 -19.16 -13.69 2.61
C ALA A 205 -17.86 -13.63 1.80
N CYS A 206 -17.21 -14.78 1.62
CA CYS A 206 -16.08 -14.94 0.71
C CYS A 206 -16.61 -15.38 -0.66
N LEU A 207 -16.51 -14.50 -1.67
CA LEU A 207 -17.04 -14.74 -3.02
C LEU A 207 -16.08 -15.57 -3.89
N THR A 208 -14.78 -15.45 -3.64
CA THR A 208 -13.73 -16.26 -4.28
C THR A 208 -12.45 -16.16 -3.47
N GLY A 209 -11.54 -17.11 -3.62
CA GLY A 209 -10.28 -17.17 -2.89
C GLY A 209 -10.43 -17.71 -1.47
N GLY A 210 -9.84 -17.03 -0.48
CA GLY A 210 -9.91 -17.42 0.93
C GLY A 210 -9.07 -18.62 1.32
N THR A 211 -8.17 -19.08 0.45
CA THR A 211 -7.30 -20.25 0.68
C THR A 211 -5.84 -19.95 0.41
N ARG A 212 -4.94 -20.78 0.94
CA ARG A 212 -3.50 -20.67 0.69
C ARG A 212 -2.82 -22.03 0.55
N GLU A 213 -1.68 -22.02 -0.13
CA GLU A 213 -0.70 -23.09 -0.09
C GLU A 213 0.68 -22.50 0.23
N GLY A 214 1.24 -22.84 1.40
CA GLY A 214 2.45 -22.17 1.91
C GLY A 214 2.24 -20.66 2.01
N SER A 215 3.06 -19.89 1.32
CA SER A 215 2.94 -18.43 1.23
C SER A 215 2.07 -17.92 0.06
N LEU A 216 1.58 -18.82 -0.80
CA LEU A 216 0.70 -18.47 -1.91
C LEU A 216 -0.75 -18.37 -1.42
N VAL A 217 -1.27 -17.15 -1.33
CA VAL A 217 -2.68 -16.87 -0.98
C VAL A 217 -3.45 -16.60 -2.27
N GLN A 218 -4.63 -17.21 -2.41
CA GLN A 218 -5.47 -16.98 -3.58
C GLN A 218 -6.08 -15.57 -3.57
N PRO A 219 -6.22 -14.90 -4.73
CA PRO A 219 -6.92 -13.63 -4.85
C PRO A 219 -8.31 -13.73 -4.24
N THR A 220 -8.60 -12.90 -3.25
CA THR A 220 -9.77 -13.05 -2.39
C THR A 220 -10.68 -11.84 -2.48
N VAL A 221 -11.96 -12.09 -2.74
CA VAL A 221 -13.01 -11.06 -2.78
C VAL A 221 -14.03 -11.34 -1.69
N MET A 222 -14.29 -10.33 -0.85
CA MET A 222 -15.21 -10.41 0.29
C MET A 222 -16.38 -9.44 0.10
N GLU A 223 -17.54 -9.79 0.64
CA GLU A 223 -18.69 -8.87 0.75
C GLU A 223 -19.40 -9.04 2.10
N ASN A 224 -20.39 -8.20 2.39
CA ASN A 224 -21.18 -8.22 3.63
C ASN A 224 -20.31 -8.09 4.88
N MET A 225 -19.31 -7.23 4.82
CA MET A 225 -18.33 -7.07 5.90
C MET A 225 -18.97 -6.53 7.17
N PRO A 226 -18.91 -7.24 8.30
CA PRO A 226 -19.38 -6.73 9.57
C PRO A 226 -18.56 -5.53 10.05
N PRO A 227 -19.20 -4.52 10.69
CA PRO A 227 -18.46 -3.38 11.22
C PRO A 227 -17.40 -3.78 12.26
N GLY A 228 -16.21 -3.16 12.17
CA GLY A 228 -15.16 -3.30 13.16
C GLY A 228 -14.30 -4.56 13.05
N VAL A 229 -14.52 -5.42 12.06
CA VAL A 229 -13.57 -6.50 11.76
C VAL A 229 -12.27 -5.92 11.20
N LYS A 230 -11.16 -6.64 11.36
CA LYS A 230 -9.86 -6.15 10.93
C LYS A 230 -9.81 -5.86 9.43
N LEU A 231 -10.44 -6.69 8.60
CA LEU A 231 -10.52 -6.48 7.15
C LEU A 231 -11.24 -5.19 6.75
N ASP A 232 -12.15 -4.68 7.58
CA ASP A 232 -12.85 -3.42 7.36
C ASP A 232 -12.01 -2.21 7.73
N CYS A 233 -11.32 -2.25 8.87
CA CYS A 233 -10.74 -1.06 9.50
C CYS A 233 -9.20 -1.02 9.55
N GLN A 234 -8.49 -2.10 9.18
CA GLN A 234 -7.03 -2.18 9.18
C GLN A 234 -6.48 -2.52 7.79
N GLU A 235 -5.23 -2.17 7.56
CA GLU A 235 -4.50 -2.55 6.36
C GLU A 235 -4.23 -4.06 6.35
N ILE A 236 -4.77 -4.77 5.35
CA ILE A 236 -4.56 -6.21 5.22
C ILE A 236 -3.16 -6.55 4.66
N PHE A 237 -2.62 -5.72 3.79
CA PHE A 237 -1.33 -5.92 3.11
C PHE A 237 -1.19 -7.34 2.55
N GLY A 238 -2.16 -7.71 1.73
CA GLY A 238 -2.33 -9.04 1.14
C GLY A 238 -3.43 -9.03 0.09
N PRO A 239 -3.63 -10.12 -0.69
CA PRO A 239 -4.48 -10.17 -1.86
C PRO A 239 -5.97 -10.32 -1.49
N VAL A 240 -6.51 -9.36 -0.74
CA VAL A 240 -7.90 -9.36 -0.28
C VAL A 240 -8.53 -8.00 -0.52
N VAL A 241 -9.69 -8.00 -1.15
CA VAL A 241 -10.49 -6.81 -1.41
C VAL A 241 -11.93 -7.01 -0.91
N THR A 242 -12.55 -5.94 -0.43
CA THR A 242 -13.92 -5.96 0.10
C THR A 242 -14.82 -5.07 -0.73
N LEU A 243 -16.00 -5.59 -1.12
CA LEU A 243 -17.03 -4.88 -1.86
C LEU A 243 -18.13 -4.38 -0.92
N TYR A 244 -18.52 -3.12 -1.09
CA TYR A 244 -19.59 -2.47 -0.32
C TYR A 244 -20.61 -1.84 -1.26
N LYS A 245 -21.88 -2.04 -0.95
CA LYS A 245 -22.98 -1.36 -1.64
C LYS A 245 -23.23 -0.01 -0.98
N VAL A 246 -23.41 1.04 -1.79
CA VAL A 246 -23.75 2.40 -1.37
C VAL A 246 -24.83 2.97 -2.25
N SER A 247 -25.66 3.87 -1.71
CA SER A 247 -26.76 4.51 -2.43
C SER A 247 -26.40 5.91 -2.97
N THR A 248 -25.39 6.56 -2.38
CA THR A 248 -24.96 7.92 -2.76
C THR A 248 -23.46 8.10 -2.70
N LEU A 249 -22.95 9.11 -3.40
CA LEU A 249 -21.56 9.52 -3.32
C LEU A 249 -21.17 9.97 -1.90
N ASP A 250 -22.04 10.71 -1.21
CA ASP A 250 -21.77 11.18 0.15
C ASP A 250 -21.64 10.01 1.14
N GLU A 251 -22.49 9.00 1.03
CA GLU A 251 -22.36 7.77 1.83
C GLU A 251 -21.02 7.05 1.56
N ALA A 252 -20.62 6.96 0.29
CA ALA A 252 -19.34 6.35 -0.09
C ALA A 252 -18.15 7.13 0.51
N ILE A 253 -18.19 8.46 0.45
CA ILE A 253 -17.16 9.34 1.02
C ILE A 253 -17.12 9.21 2.55
N GLU A 254 -18.25 9.23 3.23
CA GLU A 254 -18.33 9.06 4.68
C GLU A 254 -17.70 7.73 5.12
N LYS A 255 -18.07 6.62 4.48
CA LYS A 255 -17.51 5.30 4.74
C LYS A 255 -16.01 5.22 4.39
N SER A 256 -15.59 5.88 3.31
CA SER A 256 -14.17 5.96 2.93
C SER A 256 -13.35 6.64 4.02
N ASN A 257 -13.87 7.70 4.61
CA ASN A 257 -13.21 8.51 5.63
C ASN A 257 -13.26 7.90 7.05
N ALA A 258 -14.09 6.89 7.29
CA ALA A 258 -14.34 6.32 8.62
C ALA A 258 -13.17 5.54 9.23
N VAL A 259 -12.07 5.34 8.48
CA VAL A 259 -10.86 4.66 8.95
C VAL A 259 -9.75 5.65 9.31
N ASN A 260 -8.78 5.17 10.12
CA ASN A 260 -7.63 5.97 10.53
C ASN A 260 -6.49 6.00 9.50
N TYR A 261 -6.82 5.81 8.21
CA TYR A 261 -5.88 5.87 7.10
C TYR A 261 -6.34 6.88 6.06
N GLY A 262 -5.42 7.37 5.25
CA GLY A 262 -5.71 8.30 4.17
C GLY A 262 -4.48 8.54 3.31
N LEU A 263 -4.03 7.50 2.55
CA LEU A 263 -2.93 7.66 1.61
C LEU A 263 -3.48 8.00 0.22
N HIS A 264 -4.05 7.04 -0.50
CA HIS A 264 -4.73 7.26 -1.77
C HIS A 264 -6.18 6.82 -1.71
N GLY A 265 -7.04 7.51 -2.46
CA GLY A 265 -8.38 7.12 -2.81
C GLY A 265 -8.62 7.25 -4.31
N ALA A 266 -9.66 6.61 -4.83
CA ALA A 266 -10.04 6.74 -6.23
C ALA A 266 -11.55 6.85 -6.41
N ILE A 267 -11.95 7.45 -7.55
CA ILE A 267 -13.36 7.48 -7.97
C ILE A 267 -13.47 7.22 -9.47
N PHE A 268 -14.36 6.32 -9.85
CA PHE A 268 -14.78 6.09 -11.22
C PHE A 268 -16.12 6.77 -11.46
N THR A 269 -16.13 7.77 -12.35
CA THR A 269 -17.33 8.55 -12.72
C THR A 269 -17.10 9.31 -14.02
N SER A 270 -18.14 9.51 -14.81
CA SER A 270 -18.14 10.42 -15.97
C SER A 270 -18.59 11.84 -15.61
N ASN A 271 -19.06 12.06 -14.38
CA ASN A 271 -19.55 13.36 -13.90
C ASN A 271 -18.44 14.16 -13.23
N VAL A 272 -18.01 15.22 -13.87
CA VAL A 272 -16.96 16.11 -13.34
C VAL A 272 -17.28 16.69 -11.96
N ASN A 273 -18.57 16.92 -11.64
CA ASN A 273 -18.98 17.42 -10.32
C ASN A 273 -18.78 16.36 -9.24
N HIS A 274 -19.04 15.07 -9.54
CA HIS A 274 -18.73 13.96 -8.63
C HIS A 274 -17.22 13.85 -8.37
N ALA A 275 -16.41 13.98 -9.41
CA ALA A 275 -14.94 13.96 -9.29
C ALA A 275 -14.44 15.09 -8.36
N PHE A 276 -14.87 16.34 -8.59
CA PHE A 276 -14.48 17.46 -7.75
C PHE A 276 -15.06 17.38 -6.33
N HIS A 277 -16.25 16.81 -6.16
CA HIS A 277 -16.85 16.57 -4.85
C HIS A 277 -16.00 15.56 -4.04
N ALA A 278 -15.59 14.45 -4.67
CA ALA A 278 -14.70 13.47 -4.06
C ALA A 278 -13.34 14.09 -3.69
N ILE A 279 -12.72 14.86 -4.61
CA ILE A 279 -11.45 15.57 -4.35
C ILE A 279 -11.55 16.46 -3.11
N LYS A 280 -12.67 17.13 -2.92
CA LYS A 280 -12.87 18.07 -1.81
C LYS A 280 -13.14 17.38 -0.48
N HIS A 281 -13.77 16.22 -0.49
CA HIS A 281 -14.36 15.62 0.72
C HIS A 281 -13.75 14.28 1.13
N MET A 282 -12.98 13.60 0.27
CA MET A 282 -12.20 12.43 0.68
C MET A 282 -10.96 12.88 1.47
N ASP A 283 -10.80 12.29 2.65
CA ASP A 283 -9.71 12.61 3.58
C ASP A 283 -8.49 11.72 3.31
N VAL A 284 -7.85 11.96 2.16
CA VAL A 284 -6.69 11.23 1.64
C VAL A 284 -5.64 12.18 1.08
N GLY A 285 -4.38 11.73 0.98
CA GLY A 285 -3.28 12.53 0.44
C GLY A 285 -3.31 12.66 -1.08
N GLY A 286 -3.86 11.70 -1.81
CA GLY A 286 -4.03 11.73 -3.26
C GLY A 286 -5.33 11.08 -3.71
N ILE A 287 -5.95 11.62 -4.77
CA ILE A 287 -7.15 11.06 -5.39
C ILE A 287 -6.89 10.81 -6.86
N VAL A 288 -7.25 9.62 -7.30
CA VAL A 288 -7.17 9.20 -8.71
C VAL A 288 -8.57 9.21 -9.31
N ILE A 289 -8.72 9.74 -10.51
CA ILE A 289 -9.98 9.80 -11.24
C ILE A 289 -9.93 8.83 -12.41
N ASN A 290 -10.89 7.90 -12.47
CA ASN A 290 -11.02 6.88 -13.52
C ASN A 290 -9.80 5.97 -13.69
N ASP A 291 -9.10 5.74 -12.58
CA ASP A 291 -8.09 4.69 -12.44
C ASP A 291 -8.05 4.21 -10.99
N SER A 292 -7.27 3.15 -10.70
CA SER A 292 -7.17 2.61 -9.35
C SER A 292 -6.20 3.42 -8.46
N THR A 293 -6.25 3.15 -7.16
CA THR A 293 -5.45 3.88 -6.17
C THR A 293 -3.95 3.65 -6.29
N ASP A 294 -3.50 2.60 -6.99
CA ASP A 294 -2.09 2.28 -7.19
C ASP A 294 -1.44 3.03 -8.36
N TYR A 295 -2.23 3.79 -9.15
CA TYR A 295 -1.66 4.66 -10.17
C TYR A 295 -0.79 5.77 -9.57
N ARG A 296 0.44 5.89 -10.05
CA ARG A 296 1.39 6.90 -9.62
C ARG A 296 2.40 7.25 -10.71
N VAL A 297 2.76 8.53 -10.78
CA VAL A 297 3.90 9.02 -11.57
C VAL A 297 4.85 9.81 -10.67
N ASP A 298 6.16 9.83 -10.98
CA ASP A 298 7.20 10.40 -10.11
C ASP A 298 7.04 11.89 -9.83
N LEU A 299 6.43 12.64 -10.76
CA LEU A 299 6.15 14.08 -10.61
C LEU A 299 4.92 14.37 -9.74
N MET A 300 4.11 13.36 -9.45
CA MET A 300 2.92 13.49 -8.61
C MET A 300 3.33 13.60 -7.13
N PRO A 301 2.89 14.63 -6.39
CA PRO A 301 3.07 14.69 -4.95
C PRO A 301 2.52 13.43 -4.28
N PHE A 302 3.25 12.88 -3.32
CA PHE A 302 2.89 11.66 -2.63
C PHE A 302 3.03 11.84 -1.13
N GLY A 303 2.02 11.42 -0.38
CA GLY A 303 1.99 11.46 1.07
C GLY A 303 0.60 11.17 1.60
N GLY A 304 0.52 10.79 2.86
CA GLY A 304 -0.72 10.44 3.52
C GLY A 304 -1.15 11.45 4.59
N VAL A 305 -2.39 11.31 5.02
CA VAL A 305 -2.95 11.96 6.21
C VAL A 305 -3.28 10.90 7.27
N LYS A 306 -3.68 11.31 8.47
CA LYS A 306 -4.00 10.41 9.59
C LYS A 306 -2.80 9.48 9.90
N ASN A 307 -3.03 8.16 9.97
CA ASN A 307 -1.97 7.17 10.22
C ASN A 307 -1.17 6.78 8.96
N SER A 308 -1.45 7.37 7.80
CA SER A 308 -0.76 7.00 6.55
C SER A 308 0.51 7.80 6.30
N GLY A 309 0.74 8.92 6.96
CA GLY A 309 1.97 9.68 6.78
C GLY A 309 2.05 10.98 7.56
N LEU A 310 3.23 11.61 7.44
CA LEU A 310 3.57 12.94 7.97
C LEU A 310 4.49 13.65 6.97
#